data_349fef77f03b615d61d489c7e7772d0f
#
_entry.id   349fef77f03b615d61d489c7e7772d0f
#
_cell.length_a   1.000
_cell.length_b   1.000
_cell.length_c   1.000
_cell.angle_alpha   90.00
_cell.angle_beta   90.00
_cell.angle_gamma   90.00
#
_symmetry.space_group_name_H-M   'P 1'
#
loop_
_entity.id
_entity.type
_entity.pdbx_description
1 polymer ?
#
loop_
_entity_poly.entity_id
_entity_poly.type
_entity_poly.pdbx_seq_one_letter_code
_entity_poly.pdbx_strand_id
1 'polypeptide(L)'
;MIKKLNESTLFDAVIVANGSFPTSQLAWHFLKNCPYICCCDGAGATLIEHGLTPHAIIGDGDSLPQAFKEQYKDILHVVEEQENNDLTKATLHCKSLGFKRILYVGATGKREDHTLGNISLMMRYFKEFDLEPVCLSDYGYFLPAQNTCSFETKAGEAVSIFNFSCTQLQSEGLKWSLYPTSEWWQGTLNKATNNMITIRSNGFYMLYFEI
;
A
#
# COMPACT_ATOMS: atom_id res chain seq x y z
N MET A 1 8.46 -7.18 -16.55
CA MET A 1 7.96 -5.78 -16.59
C MET A 1 6.73 -5.66 -15.71
N ILE A 2 6.78 -4.79 -14.73
CA ILE A 2 5.66 -4.51 -13.81
C ILE A 2 4.74 -3.51 -14.50
N LYS A 3 3.45 -3.86 -14.59
CA LYS A 3 2.43 -3.03 -15.21
C LYS A 3 2.05 -1.85 -14.31
N LYS A 4 1.67 -0.74 -14.92
CA LYS A 4 1.09 0.40 -14.21
C LYS A 4 -0.24 0.01 -13.56
N LEU A 5 -0.49 0.51 -12.34
CA LEU A 5 -1.76 0.32 -11.64
C LEU A 5 -2.90 0.95 -12.44
N ASN A 6 -3.94 0.17 -12.69
CA ASN A 6 -5.16 0.60 -13.36
C ASN A 6 -6.33 -0.31 -12.97
N GLU A 7 -7.54 -0.01 -13.42
CA GLU A 7 -8.76 -0.76 -13.08
C GLU A 7 -8.73 -2.25 -13.44
N SER A 8 -7.88 -2.67 -14.40
CA SER A 8 -7.71 -4.09 -14.74
C SER A 8 -6.71 -4.84 -13.85
N THR A 9 -6.05 -4.13 -12.93
CA THR A 9 -5.13 -4.75 -11.98
C THR A 9 -5.89 -5.60 -10.97
N LEU A 10 -5.47 -6.84 -10.77
CA LEU A 10 -6.13 -7.76 -9.84
C LEU A 10 -5.39 -7.77 -8.51
N PHE A 11 -6.16 -7.76 -7.42
CA PHE A 11 -5.70 -7.95 -6.05
C PHE A 11 -6.49 -9.08 -5.40
N ASP A 12 -5.85 -9.83 -4.50
CA ASP A 12 -6.53 -10.86 -3.70
C ASP A 12 -7.38 -10.22 -2.60
N ALA A 13 -6.89 -9.10 -2.05
CA ALA A 13 -7.59 -8.35 -1.01
C ALA A 13 -7.30 -6.85 -1.08
N VAL A 14 -8.24 -6.06 -0.55
CA VAL A 14 -8.04 -4.65 -0.17
C VAL A 14 -8.04 -4.55 1.35
N ILE A 15 -7.01 -3.94 1.93
CA ILE A 15 -6.99 -3.55 3.35
C ILE A 15 -7.28 -2.06 3.46
N VAL A 16 -8.32 -1.73 4.23
CA VAL A 16 -8.72 -0.35 4.52
C VAL A 16 -8.18 0.04 5.89
N ALA A 17 -7.23 0.97 5.92
CA ALA A 17 -6.68 1.51 7.15
C ALA A 17 -7.44 2.76 7.63
N ASN A 18 -7.22 3.17 8.88
CA ASN A 18 -7.94 4.26 9.51
C ASN A 18 -7.29 5.65 9.31
N GLY A 19 -6.63 5.88 8.16
CA GLY A 19 -6.18 7.19 7.69
C GLY A 19 -7.28 7.96 6.96
N SER A 20 -6.93 8.80 5.98
CA SER A 20 -7.93 9.47 5.15
C SER A 20 -8.65 8.46 4.25
N PHE A 21 -9.98 8.42 4.37
CA PHE A 21 -10.77 7.52 3.51
C PHE A 21 -10.61 7.94 2.05
N PRO A 22 -10.40 7.00 1.11
CA PRO A 22 -10.08 7.34 -0.27
C PRO A 22 -11.27 7.97 -1.00
N THR A 23 -10.98 8.94 -1.86
CA THR A 23 -11.96 9.65 -2.69
C THR A 23 -11.75 9.41 -4.18
N SER A 24 -10.59 8.91 -4.60
CA SER A 24 -10.27 8.68 -6.02
C SER A 24 -11.14 7.58 -6.64
N GLN A 25 -11.48 7.73 -7.93
CA GLN A 25 -12.25 6.74 -8.67
C GLN A 25 -11.55 5.37 -8.70
N LEU A 26 -10.23 5.36 -8.82
CA LEU A 26 -9.44 4.13 -8.86
C LEU A 26 -9.53 3.35 -7.54
N ALA A 27 -9.41 4.02 -6.40
CA ALA A 27 -9.55 3.36 -5.10
C ALA A 27 -10.98 2.82 -4.88
N TRP A 28 -11.99 3.59 -5.29
CA TRP A 28 -13.39 3.15 -5.25
C TRP A 28 -13.67 1.97 -6.18
N HIS A 29 -13.03 1.93 -7.36
CA HIS A 29 -13.12 0.77 -8.24
C HIS A 29 -12.66 -0.50 -7.51
N PHE A 30 -11.51 -0.47 -6.85
CA PHE A 30 -11.00 -1.63 -6.10
C PHE A 30 -11.86 -1.99 -4.89
N LEU A 31 -12.34 -1.00 -4.14
CA LEU A 31 -13.24 -1.25 -3.00
C LEU A 31 -14.55 -1.94 -3.42
N LYS A 32 -15.05 -1.69 -4.64
CA LYS A 32 -16.30 -2.29 -5.15
C LYS A 32 -16.09 -3.65 -5.81
N ASN A 33 -14.91 -3.92 -6.37
CA ASN A 33 -14.71 -5.07 -7.26
C ASN A 33 -13.70 -6.09 -6.72
N CYS A 34 -12.94 -5.78 -5.65
CA CYS A 34 -12.02 -6.74 -5.05
C CYS A 34 -12.79 -7.84 -4.30
N PRO A 35 -12.37 -9.12 -4.43
CA PRO A 35 -13.08 -10.24 -3.83
C PRO A 35 -13.06 -10.25 -2.30
N TYR A 36 -12.13 -9.56 -1.66
CA TYR A 36 -12.01 -9.53 -0.21
C TYR A 36 -11.63 -8.13 0.30
N ILE A 37 -12.40 -7.62 1.26
CA ILE A 37 -12.11 -6.37 1.96
C ILE A 37 -11.89 -6.66 3.42
N CYS A 38 -10.71 -6.27 3.93
CA CYS A 38 -10.36 -6.31 5.34
C CYS A 38 -10.20 -4.87 5.86
N CYS A 39 -10.73 -4.57 7.02
CA CYS A 39 -10.61 -3.23 7.62
C CYS A 39 -9.78 -3.29 8.91
N CYS A 40 -9.01 -2.23 9.16
CA CYS A 40 -8.31 -2.02 10.41
C CYS A 40 -9.23 -1.31 11.39
N ASP A 41 -9.65 -1.98 12.45
CA ASP A 41 -10.43 -1.44 13.57
C ASP A 41 -11.51 -0.44 13.13
N GLY A 42 -11.44 0.83 13.55
CA GLY A 42 -12.41 1.88 13.22
C GLY A 42 -12.65 2.14 11.73
N ALA A 43 -11.73 1.73 10.85
CA ALA A 43 -11.96 1.82 9.40
C ALA A 43 -13.15 0.97 8.92
N GLY A 44 -13.49 -0.09 9.67
CA GLY A 44 -14.68 -0.90 9.39
C GLY A 44 -15.98 -0.10 9.48
N ALA A 45 -16.13 0.70 10.52
CA ALA A 45 -17.28 1.58 10.69
C ALA A 45 -17.37 2.62 9.57
N THR A 46 -16.25 3.26 9.24
CA THR A 46 -16.17 4.24 8.15
C THR A 46 -16.54 3.62 6.80
N LEU A 47 -16.06 2.41 6.49
CA LEU A 47 -16.40 1.73 5.24
C LEU A 47 -17.91 1.44 5.15
N ILE A 48 -18.52 0.99 6.25
CA ILE A 48 -19.96 0.68 6.33
C ILE A 48 -20.80 1.96 6.16
N GLU A 49 -20.40 3.07 6.74
CA GLU A 49 -21.05 4.38 6.54
C GLU A 49 -21.03 4.81 5.07
N HIS A 50 -20.03 4.39 4.31
CA HIS A 50 -19.94 4.60 2.86
C HIS A 50 -20.70 3.55 2.02
N GLY A 51 -21.48 2.67 2.65
CA GLY A 51 -22.34 1.69 1.98
C GLY A 51 -21.66 0.43 1.47
N LEU A 52 -20.46 0.12 1.96
CA LEU A 52 -19.72 -1.11 1.65
C LEU A 52 -19.63 -2.00 2.89
N THR A 53 -19.63 -3.31 2.71
CA THR A 53 -19.51 -4.27 3.81
C THR A 53 -18.15 -4.95 3.76
N PRO A 54 -17.33 -4.86 4.82
CA PRO A 54 -16.07 -5.61 4.89
C PRO A 54 -16.32 -7.11 5.12
N HIS A 55 -15.39 -7.95 4.71
CA HIS A 55 -15.37 -9.38 5.01
C HIS A 55 -14.76 -9.67 6.38
N ALA A 56 -13.85 -8.81 6.85
CA ALA A 56 -13.27 -8.87 8.19
C ALA A 56 -12.92 -7.47 8.70
N ILE A 57 -12.98 -7.29 10.02
CA ILE A 57 -12.49 -6.12 10.75
C ILE A 57 -11.48 -6.63 11.77
N ILE A 58 -10.25 -6.15 11.71
CA ILE A 58 -9.12 -6.63 12.52
C ILE A 58 -8.59 -5.48 13.38
N GLY A 59 -8.50 -5.67 14.66
CA GLY A 59 -7.96 -4.69 15.60
C GLY A 59 -8.13 -5.14 17.05
N ASP A 60 -7.84 -4.28 18.02
CA ASP A 60 -8.13 -4.55 19.44
C ASP A 60 -9.59 -4.21 19.80
N GLY A 61 -10.26 -3.52 18.90
CA GLY A 61 -11.67 -3.14 19.04
C GLY A 61 -11.90 -1.98 20.01
N ASP A 62 -10.87 -1.38 20.57
CA ASP A 62 -11.02 -0.35 21.62
C ASP A 62 -11.72 0.91 21.11
N SER A 63 -11.58 1.22 19.82
CA SER A 63 -12.23 2.37 19.18
C SER A 63 -13.69 2.13 18.78
N LEU A 64 -14.21 0.89 18.88
CA LEU A 64 -15.52 0.52 18.37
C LEU A 64 -16.59 0.53 19.51
N PRO A 65 -17.76 1.17 19.30
CA PRO A 65 -18.86 1.11 20.24
C PRO A 65 -19.36 -0.33 20.48
N GLN A 66 -19.84 -0.64 21.69
CA GLN A 66 -20.33 -1.98 22.05
C GLN A 66 -21.45 -2.47 21.12
N ALA A 67 -22.38 -1.60 20.75
CA ALA A 67 -23.46 -1.95 19.82
C ALA A 67 -22.94 -2.36 18.42
N PHE A 68 -21.87 -1.70 17.96
CA PHE A 68 -21.21 -2.06 16.72
C PHE A 68 -20.55 -3.44 16.81
N LYS A 69 -19.84 -3.71 17.91
CA LYS A 69 -19.20 -5.03 18.15
C LYS A 69 -20.22 -6.17 18.15
N GLU A 70 -21.38 -5.96 18.76
CA GLU A 70 -22.46 -6.95 18.77
C GLU A 70 -23.07 -7.16 17.39
N GLN A 71 -23.29 -6.09 16.65
CA GLN A 71 -23.87 -6.14 15.31
C GLN A 71 -22.95 -6.84 14.29
N TYR A 72 -21.64 -6.64 14.39
CA TYR A 72 -20.64 -7.13 13.43
C TYR A 72 -19.72 -8.22 14.01
N LYS A 73 -20.14 -8.89 15.09
CA LYS A 73 -19.36 -9.92 15.79
C LYS A 73 -18.85 -11.05 14.90
N ASP A 74 -19.56 -11.38 13.81
CA ASP A 74 -19.21 -12.49 12.92
C ASP A 74 -18.03 -12.14 12.00
N ILE A 75 -17.73 -10.86 11.81
CA ILE A 75 -16.63 -10.36 10.97
C ILE A 75 -15.58 -9.58 11.77
N LEU A 76 -15.81 -9.36 13.06
CA LEU A 76 -14.87 -8.70 13.95
C LEU A 76 -13.94 -9.72 14.60
N HIS A 77 -12.64 -9.60 14.30
CA HIS A 77 -11.59 -10.42 14.87
C HIS A 77 -10.74 -9.58 15.82
N VAL A 78 -10.96 -9.76 17.11
CA VAL A 78 -10.21 -9.04 18.15
C VAL A 78 -8.83 -9.67 18.30
N VAL A 79 -7.79 -8.87 18.15
CA VAL A 79 -6.38 -9.28 18.28
C VAL A 79 -5.73 -8.41 19.36
N GLU A 80 -5.57 -8.96 20.54
CA GLU A 80 -5.12 -8.24 21.76
C GLU A 80 -3.60 -7.97 21.79
N GLU A 81 -2.80 -8.63 20.91
CA GLU A 81 -1.35 -8.43 20.90
C GLU A 81 -1.01 -6.96 20.54
N GLN A 82 0.05 -6.42 21.14
CA GLN A 82 0.41 -5.00 21.03
C GLN A 82 1.76 -4.76 20.32
N GLU A 83 2.43 -5.81 19.85
CA GLU A 83 3.69 -5.68 19.13
C GLU A 83 3.52 -5.15 17.69
N ASN A 84 2.36 -5.45 17.09
CA ASN A 84 2.02 -5.01 15.74
C ASN A 84 0.88 -3.99 15.77
N ASN A 85 0.94 -3.01 14.86
CA ASN A 85 -0.18 -2.12 14.62
C ASN A 85 -1.31 -2.86 13.87
N ASP A 86 -2.51 -2.29 13.82
CA ASP A 86 -3.67 -2.90 13.18
C ASP A 86 -3.47 -3.17 11.69
N LEU A 87 -2.68 -2.33 10.99
CA LEU A 87 -2.34 -2.57 9.59
C LEU A 87 -1.57 -3.89 9.42
N THR A 88 -0.62 -4.17 10.31
CA THR A 88 0.14 -5.42 10.30
C THR A 88 -0.74 -6.60 10.71
N LYS A 89 -1.61 -6.45 11.73
CA LYS A 89 -2.56 -7.48 12.14
C LYS A 89 -3.50 -7.87 10.98
N ALA A 90 -4.09 -6.88 10.29
CA ALA A 90 -4.92 -7.10 9.10
C ALA A 90 -4.15 -7.76 7.95
N THR A 91 -2.89 -7.37 7.75
CA THR A 91 -2.01 -7.98 6.75
C THR A 91 -1.73 -9.45 7.05
N LEU A 92 -1.43 -9.78 8.30
CA LEU A 92 -1.19 -11.17 8.74
C LEU A 92 -2.46 -12.02 8.62
N HIS A 93 -3.63 -11.45 8.91
CA HIS A 93 -4.91 -12.11 8.67
C HIS A 93 -5.08 -12.44 7.18
N CYS A 94 -4.92 -11.48 6.29
CA CYS A 94 -5.01 -11.71 4.84
C CYS A 94 -3.98 -12.74 4.35
N LYS A 95 -2.75 -12.68 4.85
CA LYS A 95 -1.70 -13.66 4.55
C LYS A 95 -2.10 -15.07 4.99
N SER A 96 -2.73 -15.24 6.16
CA SER A 96 -3.18 -16.53 6.65
C SER A 96 -4.25 -17.19 5.78
N LEU A 97 -5.00 -16.38 5.02
CA LEU A 97 -5.95 -16.83 4.00
C LEU A 97 -5.30 -17.18 2.66
N GLY A 98 -3.97 -17.07 2.55
CA GLY A 98 -3.22 -17.35 1.33
C GLY A 98 -3.15 -16.19 0.34
N PHE A 99 -3.62 -15.01 0.70
CA PHE A 99 -3.55 -13.84 -0.15
C PHE A 99 -2.12 -13.32 -0.25
N LYS A 100 -1.71 -12.93 -1.45
CA LYS A 100 -0.36 -12.47 -1.74
C LYS A 100 -0.32 -11.03 -2.27
N ARG A 101 -1.23 -10.70 -3.17
CA ARG A 101 -1.30 -9.38 -3.79
C ARG A 101 -2.35 -8.52 -3.09
N ILE A 102 -1.88 -7.58 -2.27
CA ILE A 102 -2.74 -6.82 -1.36
C ILE A 102 -2.65 -5.33 -1.67
N LEU A 103 -3.82 -4.72 -1.87
CA LEU A 103 -3.95 -3.27 -1.99
C LEU A 103 -4.25 -2.66 -0.61
N TYR A 104 -3.55 -1.60 -0.26
CA TYR A 104 -3.77 -0.83 0.96
C TYR A 104 -4.33 0.54 0.60
N VAL A 105 -5.46 0.90 1.16
CA VAL A 105 -6.10 2.22 1.01
C VAL A 105 -6.34 2.83 2.38
N GLY A 106 -6.42 4.16 2.46
CA GLY A 106 -6.58 4.85 3.75
C GLY A 106 -5.39 4.68 4.70
N ALA A 107 -4.22 4.24 4.22
CA ALA A 107 -3.02 4.04 5.04
C ALA A 107 -2.22 5.34 5.27
N THR A 108 -2.59 6.43 4.60
CA THR A 108 -1.96 7.74 4.66
C THR A 108 -2.98 8.83 5.03
N GLY A 109 -2.49 10.05 5.26
CA GLY A 109 -3.31 11.16 5.73
C GLY A 109 -3.59 11.08 7.23
N LYS A 110 -4.26 12.07 7.80
CA LYS A 110 -4.41 12.32 9.24
C LYS A 110 -3.05 12.54 9.94
N ARG A 111 -2.54 11.54 10.68
CA ARG A 111 -1.26 11.66 11.42
C ARG A 111 -0.06 11.29 10.53
N GLU A 112 0.93 12.16 10.48
CA GLU A 112 2.13 12.02 9.65
C GLU A 112 3.03 10.88 10.12
N ASP A 113 3.15 10.68 11.43
CA ASP A 113 3.93 9.57 12.01
C ASP A 113 3.36 8.20 11.64
N HIS A 114 2.05 8.05 11.65
CA HIS A 114 1.37 6.84 11.17
C HIS A 114 1.55 6.66 9.65
N THR A 115 1.48 7.75 8.89
CA THR A 115 1.74 7.73 7.44
C THR A 115 3.15 7.20 7.13
N LEU A 116 4.17 7.73 7.80
CA LEU A 116 5.56 7.27 7.63
C LEU A 116 5.73 5.80 8.05
N GLY A 117 5.14 5.42 9.19
CA GLY A 117 5.14 4.04 9.67
C GLY A 117 4.50 3.08 8.67
N ASN A 118 3.30 3.42 8.17
CA ASN A 118 2.57 2.58 7.22
C ASN A 118 3.29 2.44 5.87
N ILE A 119 3.90 3.51 5.35
CA ILE A 119 4.73 3.44 4.14
C ILE A 119 5.94 2.52 4.36
N SER A 120 6.60 2.63 5.52
CA SER A 120 7.72 1.76 5.89
C SER A 120 7.31 0.28 5.95
N LEU A 121 6.11 -0.01 6.48
CA LEU A 121 5.56 -1.37 6.59
C LEU A 121 5.35 -2.03 5.22
N MET A 122 5.08 -1.29 4.15
CA MET A 122 4.99 -1.87 2.80
C MET A 122 6.29 -2.60 2.42
N MET A 123 7.44 -2.01 2.75
CA MET A 123 8.73 -2.67 2.50
C MET A 123 8.92 -3.91 3.39
N ARG A 124 8.49 -3.87 4.66
CA ARG A 124 8.52 -5.04 5.56
C ARG A 124 7.66 -6.17 5.01
N TYR A 125 6.44 -5.88 4.59
CA TYR A 125 5.53 -6.90 4.05
C TYR A 125 6.07 -7.56 2.78
N PHE A 126 6.71 -6.77 1.92
CA PHE A 126 7.38 -7.28 0.73
C PHE A 126 8.57 -8.18 1.07
N LYS A 127 9.45 -7.74 1.99
CA LYS A 127 10.70 -8.45 2.32
C LYS A 127 10.49 -9.69 3.20
N GLU A 128 9.66 -9.55 4.25
CA GLU A 128 9.57 -10.53 5.32
C GLU A 128 8.37 -11.45 5.18
N PHE A 129 7.29 -10.95 4.57
CA PHE A 129 6.05 -11.71 4.44
C PHE A 129 5.85 -12.32 3.06
N ASP A 130 6.73 -12.04 2.11
CA ASP A 130 6.65 -12.46 0.69
C ASP A 130 5.32 -12.02 0.03
N LEU A 131 4.87 -10.80 0.34
CA LEU A 131 3.67 -10.20 -0.22
C LEU A 131 4.02 -9.25 -1.38
N GLU A 132 3.01 -8.93 -2.19
CA GLU A 132 3.05 -7.92 -3.24
C GLU A 132 2.16 -6.72 -2.82
N PRO A 133 2.61 -5.89 -1.85
CA PRO A 133 1.80 -4.79 -1.35
C PRO A 133 1.82 -3.60 -2.30
N VAL A 134 0.67 -2.96 -2.48
CA VAL A 134 0.53 -1.66 -3.15
C VAL A 134 -0.22 -0.72 -2.20
N CYS A 135 0.36 0.42 -1.85
CA CYS A 135 -0.30 1.42 -1.01
C CYS A 135 -0.80 2.56 -1.88
N LEU A 136 -2.11 2.63 -2.07
CA LEU A 136 -2.79 3.61 -2.92
C LEU A 136 -3.38 4.75 -2.08
N SER A 137 -3.05 5.98 -2.46
CA SER A 137 -3.67 7.21 -1.99
C SER A 137 -4.46 7.88 -3.12
N ASP A 138 -5.09 9.01 -2.85
CA ASP A 138 -5.78 9.79 -3.87
C ASP A 138 -4.84 10.48 -4.87
N TYR A 139 -3.54 10.51 -4.60
CA TYR A 139 -2.53 11.23 -5.39
C TYR A 139 -1.58 10.30 -6.13
N GLY A 140 -1.48 9.03 -5.74
CA GLY A 140 -0.54 8.08 -6.30
C GLY A 140 -0.41 6.82 -5.45
N TYR A 141 0.53 5.96 -5.83
CA TYR A 141 0.72 4.70 -5.12
C TYR A 141 2.18 4.36 -4.89
N PHE A 142 2.46 3.73 -3.75
CA PHE A 142 3.75 3.16 -3.41
C PHE A 142 3.80 1.69 -3.83
N LEU A 143 4.94 1.29 -4.39
CA LEU A 143 5.22 -0.07 -4.85
C LEU A 143 6.65 -0.47 -4.45
N PRO A 144 6.84 -1.41 -3.52
CA PRO A 144 8.16 -1.97 -3.22
C PRO A 144 8.70 -2.82 -4.37
N ALA A 145 10.01 -2.81 -4.53
CA ALA A 145 10.70 -3.64 -5.50
C ALA A 145 12.11 -4.00 -5.02
N GLN A 146 12.72 -4.97 -5.69
CA GLN A 146 14.09 -5.38 -5.42
C GLN A 146 14.84 -5.70 -6.71
N ASN A 147 16.17 -5.55 -6.65
CA ASN A 147 17.05 -5.88 -7.76
C ASN A 147 16.68 -5.15 -9.06
N THR A 148 16.99 -5.71 -10.20
CA THR A 148 16.69 -5.08 -11.49
C THR A 148 15.25 -5.33 -11.90
N CYS A 149 14.47 -4.24 -12.03
CA CYS A 149 13.08 -4.28 -12.48
C CYS A 149 12.79 -3.21 -13.53
N SER A 150 11.88 -3.53 -14.46
CA SER A 150 11.33 -2.57 -15.42
C SER A 150 9.85 -2.31 -15.12
N PHE A 151 9.44 -1.05 -15.24
CA PHE A 151 8.09 -0.57 -14.91
C PHE A 151 7.48 0.15 -16.11
N GLU A 152 6.21 -0.11 -16.35
CA GLU A 152 5.42 0.63 -17.33
C GLU A 152 5.17 2.05 -16.81
N THR A 153 5.38 3.05 -17.67
CA THR A 153 5.23 4.48 -17.38
C THR A 153 4.65 5.20 -18.59
N LYS A 154 4.43 6.51 -18.44
CA LYS A 154 4.21 7.43 -19.55
C LYS A 154 5.28 8.51 -19.53
N ALA A 155 5.72 8.97 -20.70
CA ALA A 155 6.63 10.10 -20.78
C ALA A 155 6.03 11.32 -20.07
N GLY A 156 6.82 11.95 -19.20
CA GLY A 156 6.39 13.09 -18.35
C GLY A 156 5.78 12.72 -17.00
N GLU A 157 5.50 11.45 -16.75
CA GLU A 157 4.96 10.97 -15.47
C GLU A 157 5.93 11.19 -14.31
N ALA A 158 5.43 11.71 -13.20
CA ALA A 158 6.22 11.89 -11.99
C ALA A 158 6.46 10.56 -11.30
N VAL A 159 7.71 10.30 -10.95
CA VAL A 159 8.14 9.08 -10.27
C VAL A 159 9.12 9.46 -9.17
N SER A 160 8.92 8.92 -7.97
CA SER A 160 9.92 9.02 -6.89
C SER A 160 10.46 7.63 -6.55
N ILE A 161 11.75 7.56 -6.21
CA ILE A 161 12.42 6.31 -5.87
C ILE A 161 13.11 6.46 -4.52
N PHE A 162 12.72 5.65 -3.55
CA PHE A 162 13.24 5.64 -2.19
C PHE A 162 14.19 4.46 -2.03
N ASN A 163 15.45 4.73 -1.77
CA ASN A 163 16.45 3.69 -1.51
C ASN A 163 16.28 3.13 -0.09
N PHE A 164 16.18 1.81 0.04
CA PHE A 164 16.14 1.12 1.34
C PHE A 164 17.44 0.36 1.65
N SER A 165 18.10 -0.22 0.64
CA SER A 165 19.32 -0.99 0.88
C SER A 165 20.23 -1.11 -0.35
N CYS A 166 19.98 -0.36 -1.42
CA CYS A 166 20.80 -0.45 -2.62
C CYS A 166 22.14 0.24 -2.40
N THR A 167 23.23 -0.47 -2.65
CA THR A 167 24.59 0.08 -2.76
C THR A 167 24.97 0.33 -4.23
N GLN A 168 24.20 -0.23 -5.16
CA GLN A 168 24.25 0.05 -6.60
C GLN A 168 22.83 0.41 -7.03
N LEU A 169 22.65 1.57 -7.64
CA LEU A 169 21.35 2.06 -8.09
C LEU A 169 21.56 2.92 -9.35
N GLN A 170 20.99 2.49 -10.45
CA GLN A 170 21.05 3.17 -11.73
C GLN A 170 19.67 3.11 -12.41
N SER A 171 19.43 3.97 -13.37
CA SER A 171 18.16 3.98 -14.10
C SER A 171 18.34 4.23 -15.59
N GLU A 172 17.40 3.70 -16.36
CA GLU A 172 17.16 4.03 -17.76
C GLU A 172 15.73 4.56 -17.88
N GLY A 173 15.50 5.55 -18.73
CA GLY A 173 14.17 6.12 -18.97
C GLY A 173 13.70 7.14 -17.92
N LEU A 174 14.57 7.59 -17.02
CA LEU A 174 14.32 8.70 -16.10
C LEU A 174 15.04 9.97 -16.54
N LYS A 175 14.47 11.14 -16.25
CA LYS A 175 15.05 12.45 -16.58
C LYS A 175 16.36 12.69 -15.83
N TRP A 176 16.40 12.31 -14.56
CA TRP A 176 17.60 12.38 -13.72
C TRP A 176 18.04 10.97 -13.37
N SER A 177 19.31 10.65 -13.69
CA SER A 177 19.90 9.33 -13.42
C SER A 177 19.92 9.07 -11.92
N LEU A 178 19.58 7.85 -11.53
CA LEU A 178 19.66 7.42 -10.13
C LEU A 178 21.10 7.12 -9.72
N TYR A 179 21.35 7.28 -8.45
CA TYR A 179 22.54 6.85 -7.73
C TYR A 179 22.13 6.31 -6.35
N PRO A 180 22.96 5.56 -5.63
CA PRO A 180 22.65 5.14 -4.27
C PRO A 180 22.51 6.35 -3.35
N THR A 181 21.25 6.70 -3.04
CA THR A 181 20.93 7.84 -2.15
C THR A 181 21.01 7.42 -0.70
N SER A 182 21.48 8.30 0.18
CA SER A 182 21.48 8.13 1.63
C SER A 182 20.20 8.64 2.28
N GLU A 183 19.55 9.62 1.63
CA GLU A 183 18.38 10.31 2.14
C GLU A 183 17.20 10.15 1.18
N TRP A 184 16.00 9.97 1.73
CA TRP A 184 14.80 9.73 0.92
C TRP A 184 14.43 10.89 -0.01
N TRP A 185 14.62 12.15 0.43
CA TRP A 185 14.30 13.31 -0.39
C TRP A 185 15.08 13.36 -1.72
N GLN A 186 16.28 12.77 -1.78
CA GLN A 186 17.14 12.75 -2.97
C GLN A 186 16.52 11.97 -4.13
N GLY A 187 15.62 11.03 -3.86
CA GLY A 187 14.94 10.22 -4.87
C GLY A 187 13.58 10.75 -5.30
N THR A 188 13.15 11.91 -4.79
CA THR A 188 11.86 12.50 -5.11
C THR A 188 11.88 13.34 -6.39
N LEU A 189 10.69 13.61 -6.96
CA LEU A 189 10.47 14.54 -8.06
C LEU A 189 11.18 14.17 -9.38
N ASN A 190 11.47 12.91 -9.62
CA ASN A 190 11.97 12.44 -10.92
C ASN A 190 10.80 12.32 -11.93
N LYS A 191 11.13 12.14 -13.21
CA LYS A 191 10.14 11.99 -14.28
C LYS A 191 10.56 10.90 -15.25
N ALA A 192 9.61 10.10 -15.70
CA ALA A 192 9.80 9.18 -16.81
C ALA A 192 9.98 9.95 -18.13
N THR A 193 10.92 9.54 -18.96
CA THR A 193 11.14 10.09 -20.30
C THR A 193 10.51 9.23 -21.39
N ASN A 194 10.16 7.99 -21.05
CA ASN A 194 9.65 6.99 -21.98
C ASN A 194 8.44 6.25 -21.37
N ASN A 195 7.85 5.34 -22.14
CA ASN A 195 6.76 4.47 -21.68
C ASN A 195 7.24 3.31 -20.80
N MET A 196 8.53 3.24 -20.52
CA MET A 196 9.14 2.27 -19.63
C MET A 196 10.35 2.90 -18.95
N ILE A 197 10.48 2.63 -17.67
CA ILE A 197 11.72 2.88 -16.91
C ILE A 197 12.30 1.54 -16.48
N THR A 198 13.63 1.44 -16.42
CA THR A 198 14.33 0.29 -15.85
C THR A 198 15.21 0.78 -14.70
N ILE A 199 15.06 0.17 -13.55
CA ILE A 199 15.91 0.41 -12.38
C ILE A 199 16.81 -0.80 -12.22
N ARG A 200 18.13 -0.57 -12.25
CA ARG A 200 19.17 -1.57 -12.00
C ARG A 200 19.69 -1.37 -10.59
N SER A 201 19.52 -2.36 -9.75
CA SER A 201 19.96 -2.29 -8.37
C SER A 201 20.37 -3.67 -7.83
N ASN A 202 21.01 -3.66 -6.66
CA ASN A 202 21.42 -4.86 -5.93
C ASN A 202 20.72 -4.96 -4.56
N GLY A 203 19.60 -4.26 -4.36
CA GLY A 203 18.92 -4.21 -3.08
C GLY A 203 17.45 -3.83 -3.21
N PHE A 204 16.88 -3.39 -2.11
CA PHE A 204 15.47 -3.01 -2.00
C PHE A 204 15.29 -1.51 -2.18
N TYR A 205 14.22 -1.14 -2.90
CA TYR A 205 13.78 0.23 -3.11
C TYR A 205 12.28 0.29 -3.24
N MET A 206 11.70 1.46 -3.07
CA MET A 206 10.28 1.70 -3.22
C MET A 206 10.06 2.80 -4.23
N LEU A 207 9.11 2.59 -5.14
CA LEU A 207 8.68 3.61 -6.09
C LEU A 207 7.40 4.27 -5.57
N TYR A 208 7.22 5.53 -5.95
CA TYR A 208 5.96 6.22 -5.90
C TYR A 208 5.63 6.73 -7.30
N PHE A 209 4.45 6.39 -7.79
CA PHE A 209 3.90 6.87 -9.06
C PHE A 209 2.72 7.78 -8.78
N GLU A 210 2.68 8.94 -9.44
CA GLU A 210 1.53 9.83 -9.45
C GLU A 210 0.43 9.27 -10.38
N ILE A 211 -0.86 9.48 -10.03
CA ILE A 211 -2.03 9.03 -10.81
C ILE A 211 -2.86 10.19 -11.30
#